data_d3658cf6d7096e83744dddb31cc99ca9
#
_entry.id   d3658cf6d7096e83744dddb31cc99ca9
#
_cell.length_a   1.000
_cell.length_b   1.000
_cell.length_c   1.000
_cell.angle_alpha   90.00
_cell.angle_beta   90.00
_cell.angle_gamma   90.00
#
_symmetry.space_group_name_H-M   'P 1'
#
loop_
_entity.id
_entity.type
_entity.pdbx_description
1 polymer ?
#
loop_
_entity_poly.entity_id
_entity_poly.type
_entity_poly.pdbx_seq_one_letter_code
_entity_poly.pdbx_strand_id
1 'polypeptide(L)'
;MSAPDRILSIDVGTQSVRALVFDDAGALCARVQVPIEPPYYAPQPGHAEQDPDVFWQAIGTACQQLWAEEPALATRIAGMALTTQRATSVFLDASGAPIGRAISWLDQRRAERVPRLPAVWRGLFSALGLASTIDTFQRLSPANWRAAHAPEQHTRARHALLLSGYLVHCLTGAWRDSVSAQVGYLPFDYKQRRWAGRSDWKWRAIAIERDQLPELVEPGKQLGALDKDAAETLGLPVGLPVFSAGADKACEVLGSGAVTPETACVSLGTTATINTCRDAYKEVTRFVPAYPAAMPDAFTDEIQIYRGFWLVSWFKQEFALDTVVAAEREQRAAEALLDERIAPIAPGSDGLLVLPTWSPGVRIPGPEARGAMVGFTDVHSRAHVYRAILEGLAYGLREGRERIEKRTKTPITRLRVSGGGSQSDQAMQILADVFNLTAERSHTHETSGLGAAINAAVGLGWHADHRAAARSMVHQGAVFTPRAQAVAIYDRFYNEVFTDLYGRLKPTFERIRAIASAP
;
A
#
# COMPACT_ATOMS: atom_id res chain seq x y z
N MET A 1 -22.47 -10.08 31.84
CA MET A 1 -21.96 -9.57 30.55
C MET A 1 -21.06 -10.68 29.98
N SER A 2 -21.21 -11.00 28.69
CA SER A 2 -20.28 -11.93 28.01
C SER A 2 -18.88 -11.36 28.03
N ALA A 3 -17.85 -12.21 28.07
CA ALA A 3 -16.47 -11.75 27.96
C ALA A 3 -16.27 -10.99 26.63
N PRO A 4 -15.35 -9.98 26.58
CA PRO A 4 -15.04 -9.28 25.34
C PRO A 4 -14.57 -10.28 24.27
N ASP A 5 -15.18 -10.21 23.07
CA ASP A 5 -15.03 -11.19 22.00
C ASP A 5 -14.95 -10.54 20.61
N ARG A 6 -14.61 -9.24 20.58
CA ARG A 6 -14.48 -8.45 19.35
C ARG A 6 -13.13 -7.73 19.32
N ILE A 7 -12.67 -7.46 18.12
CA ILE A 7 -11.45 -6.69 17.85
C ILE A 7 -11.83 -5.42 17.10
N LEU A 8 -11.32 -4.29 17.58
CA LEU A 8 -11.34 -3.03 16.83
C LEU A 8 -10.08 -2.93 15.98
N SER A 9 -10.26 -2.79 14.69
CA SER A 9 -9.18 -2.50 13.74
C SER A 9 -9.37 -1.11 13.14
N ILE A 10 -8.33 -0.28 13.18
CA ILE A 10 -8.32 1.04 12.57
C ILE A 10 -7.46 1.00 11.31
N ASP A 11 -8.05 1.33 10.17
CA ASP A 11 -7.34 1.45 8.88
C ASP A 11 -7.24 2.93 8.49
N VAL A 12 -6.01 3.46 8.49
CA VAL A 12 -5.71 4.87 8.25
C VAL A 12 -5.10 5.04 6.86
N GLY A 13 -5.95 5.28 5.90
CA GLY A 13 -5.53 5.57 4.51
C GLY A 13 -5.27 7.05 4.27
N THR A 14 -4.92 7.39 3.03
CA THR A 14 -4.65 8.77 2.61
C THR A 14 -5.91 9.64 2.55
N GLN A 15 -7.05 9.05 2.18
CA GLN A 15 -8.29 9.76 1.89
C GLN A 15 -9.39 9.50 2.92
N SER A 16 -9.21 8.54 3.81
CA SER A 16 -10.18 8.18 4.83
C SER A 16 -9.59 7.34 5.94
N VAL A 17 -10.23 7.39 7.10
CA VAL A 17 -10.02 6.49 8.22
C VAL A 17 -11.23 5.55 8.30
N ARG A 18 -10.97 4.27 8.58
CA ARG A 18 -12.00 3.26 8.83
C ARG A 18 -11.86 2.68 10.22
N ALA A 19 -12.98 2.62 10.96
CA ALA A 19 -13.12 1.84 12.17
C ALA A 19 -13.89 0.56 11.82
N LEU A 20 -13.30 -0.58 12.10
CA LEU A 20 -13.77 -1.90 11.67
C LEU A 20 -13.82 -2.82 12.90
N VAL A 21 -14.93 -3.48 13.13
CA VAL A 21 -15.05 -4.48 14.20
C VAL A 21 -15.14 -5.86 13.60
N PHE A 22 -14.23 -6.72 14.02
CA PHE A 22 -14.20 -8.13 13.61
C PHE A 22 -14.46 -9.06 14.80
N ASP A 23 -15.03 -10.22 14.51
CA ASP A 23 -15.07 -11.32 15.47
C ASP A 23 -13.83 -12.24 15.36
N ASP A 24 -13.80 -13.29 16.16
CA ASP A 24 -12.73 -14.28 16.21
C ASP A 24 -12.63 -15.15 14.94
N ALA A 25 -13.72 -15.19 14.17
CA ALA A 25 -13.76 -15.87 12.86
C ALA A 25 -13.42 -14.93 11.69
N GLY A 26 -13.13 -13.64 11.94
CA GLY A 26 -12.81 -12.65 10.89
C GLY A 26 -14.03 -12.09 10.15
N ALA A 27 -15.24 -12.34 10.64
CA ALA A 27 -16.43 -11.70 10.09
C ALA A 27 -16.46 -10.22 10.49
N LEU A 28 -16.75 -9.35 9.52
CA LEU A 28 -16.90 -7.91 9.73
C LEU A 28 -18.26 -7.64 10.38
N CYS A 29 -18.26 -7.27 11.66
CA CYS A 29 -19.47 -7.02 12.45
C CYS A 29 -20.00 -5.59 12.27
N ALA A 30 -19.11 -4.60 12.14
CA ALA A 30 -19.47 -3.20 11.95
C ALA A 30 -18.36 -2.44 11.23
N ARG A 31 -18.73 -1.38 10.52
CA ARG A 31 -17.81 -0.55 9.74
C ARG A 31 -18.29 0.89 9.67
N VAL A 32 -17.39 1.80 9.99
CA VAL A 32 -17.57 3.24 9.74
C VAL A 32 -16.36 3.75 8.96
N GLN A 33 -16.60 4.65 8.01
CA GLN A 33 -15.56 5.31 7.23
C GLN A 33 -15.75 6.83 7.32
N VAL A 34 -14.71 7.52 7.76
CA VAL A 34 -14.64 8.98 7.82
C VAL A 34 -13.70 9.48 6.73
N PRO A 35 -14.16 10.31 5.78
CA PRO A 35 -13.29 10.90 4.76
C PRO A 35 -12.34 11.94 5.37
N ILE A 36 -11.18 12.11 4.76
CA ILE A 36 -10.23 13.20 5.04
C ILE A 36 -10.30 14.17 3.86
N GLU A 37 -10.83 15.35 4.12
CA GLU A 37 -11.04 16.40 3.10
C GLU A 37 -10.41 17.73 3.54
N PRO A 38 -9.48 18.29 2.74
CA PRO A 38 -8.86 17.68 1.57
C PRO A 38 -7.92 16.52 1.95
N PRO A 39 -7.71 15.52 1.06
CA PRO A 39 -6.89 14.36 1.38
C PRO A 39 -5.42 14.70 1.61
N TYR A 40 -4.95 15.81 1.08
CA TYR A 40 -3.64 16.41 1.35
C TYR A 40 -3.60 17.87 0.88
N TYR A 41 -2.64 18.62 1.39
CA TYR A 41 -2.32 19.98 0.97
C TYR A 41 -1.10 19.94 0.04
N ALA A 42 -1.15 20.72 -1.04
CA ALA A 42 -0.05 20.89 -1.99
C ALA A 42 0.41 22.35 -2.02
N PRO A 43 1.21 22.81 -1.03
CA PRO A 43 1.65 24.21 -0.97
C PRO A 43 2.47 24.64 -2.20
N GLN A 44 3.14 23.68 -2.85
CA GLN A 44 3.89 23.85 -4.08
C GLN A 44 3.72 22.62 -4.97
N PRO A 45 3.95 22.71 -6.29
CA PRO A 45 3.94 21.55 -7.18
C PRO A 45 4.85 20.44 -6.67
N GLY A 46 4.33 19.22 -6.60
CA GLY A 46 5.05 18.05 -6.10
C GLY A 46 5.04 17.89 -4.57
N HIS A 47 4.53 18.85 -3.81
CA HIS A 47 4.32 18.69 -2.37
C HIS A 47 3.01 17.95 -2.08
N ALA A 48 3.02 17.13 -1.04
CA ALA A 48 1.82 16.49 -0.49
C ALA A 48 1.97 16.38 1.04
N GLU A 49 1.24 17.22 1.75
CA GLU A 49 1.29 17.34 3.20
C GLU A 49 -0.05 17.03 3.82
N GLN A 50 -0.03 16.46 5.02
CA GLN A 50 -1.23 16.15 5.79
C GLN A 50 -1.05 16.66 7.22
N ASP A 51 -2.13 17.16 7.82
CA ASP A 51 -2.11 17.51 9.23
C ASP A 51 -2.20 16.22 10.07
N PRO A 52 -1.22 15.91 10.95
CA PRO A 52 -1.26 14.70 11.75
C PRO A 52 -2.50 14.60 12.65
N ASP A 53 -2.99 15.73 13.16
CA ASP A 53 -4.12 15.77 14.08
C ASP A 53 -5.46 15.43 13.39
N VAL A 54 -5.56 15.66 12.08
CA VAL A 54 -6.75 15.27 11.30
C VAL A 54 -6.96 13.76 11.35
N PHE A 55 -5.88 12.97 11.32
CA PHE A 55 -5.99 11.51 11.44
C PHE A 55 -6.49 11.08 12.80
N TRP A 56 -5.96 11.68 13.87
CA TRP A 56 -6.41 11.41 15.23
C TRP A 56 -7.89 11.75 15.44
N GLN A 57 -8.30 12.95 14.98
CA GLN A 57 -9.71 13.37 15.04
C GLN A 57 -10.62 12.45 14.22
N ALA A 58 -10.19 12.03 13.03
CA ALA A 58 -10.96 11.12 12.19
C ALA A 58 -11.10 9.73 12.82
N ILE A 59 -10.08 9.23 13.54
CA ILE A 59 -10.18 7.99 14.33
C ILE A 59 -11.23 8.12 15.43
N GLY A 60 -11.17 9.20 16.22
CA GLY A 60 -12.16 9.48 17.27
C GLY A 60 -13.57 9.56 16.70
N THR A 61 -13.76 10.32 15.62
CA THR A 61 -15.05 10.45 14.93
C THR A 61 -15.56 9.10 14.43
N ALA A 62 -14.70 8.28 13.80
CA ALA A 62 -15.10 6.97 13.29
C ALA A 62 -15.54 6.03 14.43
N CYS A 63 -14.82 6.03 15.55
CA CYS A 63 -15.21 5.24 16.72
C CYS A 63 -16.53 5.73 17.34
N GLN A 64 -16.71 7.05 17.52
CA GLN A 64 -17.94 7.60 18.07
C GLN A 64 -19.16 7.29 17.21
N GLN A 65 -19.04 7.41 15.88
CA GLN A 65 -20.10 7.04 14.94
C GLN A 65 -20.41 5.54 15.03
N LEU A 66 -19.40 4.70 15.11
CA LEU A 66 -19.55 3.25 15.20
C LEU A 66 -20.31 2.85 16.48
N TRP A 67 -20.01 3.49 17.62
CA TRP A 67 -20.72 3.23 18.87
C TRP A 67 -22.13 3.85 18.91
N ALA A 68 -22.38 4.92 18.14
CA ALA A 68 -23.72 5.45 17.97
C ALA A 68 -24.62 4.51 17.16
N GLU A 69 -24.06 3.85 16.14
CA GLU A 69 -24.78 2.85 15.32
C GLU A 69 -24.92 1.51 16.06
N GLU A 70 -23.88 1.04 16.77
CA GLU A 70 -23.79 -0.26 17.42
C GLU A 70 -23.30 -0.16 18.88
N PRO A 71 -24.09 0.41 19.80
CA PRO A 71 -23.64 0.72 21.18
C PRO A 71 -23.16 -0.51 21.98
N ALA A 72 -23.72 -1.68 21.70
CA ALA A 72 -23.36 -2.91 22.40
C ALA A 72 -21.95 -3.41 22.07
N LEU A 73 -21.35 -2.99 20.95
CA LEU A 73 -20.04 -3.46 20.54
C LEU A 73 -18.90 -2.84 21.35
N ALA A 74 -19.02 -1.59 21.80
CA ALA A 74 -17.97 -0.90 22.56
C ALA A 74 -17.51 -1.71 23.80
N THR A 75 -18.46 -2.32 24.52
CA THR A 75 -18.17 -3.12 25.72
C THR A 75 -17.66 -4.54 25.41
N ARG A 76 -17.69 -4.94 24.15
CA ARG A 76 -17.25 -6.25 23.67
C ARG A 76 -15.84 -6.24 23.08
N ILE A 77 -15.22 -5.07 22.95
CA ILE A 77 -13.86 -4.96 22.40
C ILE A 77 -12.85 -5.53 23.38
N ALA A 78 -12.12 -6.58 22.98
CA ALA A 78 -11.07 -7.23 23.77
C ALA A 78 -9.69 -6.60 23.55
N GLY A 79 -9.48 -5.97 22.41
CA GLY A 79 -8.23 -5.32 22.04
C GLY A 79 -8.33 -4.65 20.69
N MET A 80 -7.31 -3.88 20.34
CA MET A 80 -7.27 -3.18 19.07
C MET A 80 -5.91 -3.25 18.38
N ALA A 81 -5.92 -3.03 17.07
CA ALA A 81 -4.73 -2.78 16.28
C ALA A 81 -5.00 -1.70 15.24
N LEU A 82 -3.93 -1.06 14.76
CA LEU A 82 -4.04 -0.10 13.67
C LEU A 82 -3.11 -0.46 12.52
N THR A 83 -3.54 -0.14 11.32
CA THR A 83 -2.72 -0.13 10.11
C THR A 83 -2.79 1.23 9.46
N THR A 84 -1.71 1.66 8.80
CA THR A 84 -1.62 3.00 8.23
C THR A 84 -1.00 2.99 6.84
N GLN A 85 -1.28 4.03 6.05
CA GLN A 85 -0.50 4.33 4.85
C GLN A 85 1.00 4.37 5.16
N ARG A 86 1.84 3.89 4.24
CA ARG A 86 3.30 3.83 4.37
C ARG A 86 3.98 5.18 4.16
N ALA A 87 5.22 5.30 4.63
CA ALA A 87 6.16 6.38 4.29
C ALA A 87 5.65 7.81 4.54
N THR A 88 4.64 7.99 5.38
CA THR A 88 4.20 9.31 5.84
C THR A 88 4.95 9.66 7.10
N SER A 89 5.79 10.72 7.03
CA SER A 89 6.73 11.09 8.10
C SER A 89 6.16 12.23 8.96
N VAL A 90 6.19 12.04 10.26
CA VAL A 90 5.77 12.99 11.30
C VAL A 90 6.95 13.33 12.19
N PHE A 91 7.17 14.61 12.46
CA PHE A 91 8.22 15.08 13.35
C PHE A 91 7.60 15.78 14.55
N LEU A 92 8.03 15.42 15.75
CA LEU A 92 7.45 15.90 17.00
C LEU A 92 8.52 16.59 17.85
N ASP A 93 8.09 17.54 18.67
CA ASP A 93 8.94 18.17 19.67
C ASP A 93 9.03 17.32 20.95
N ALA A 94 9.67 17.87 21.98
CA ALA A 94 9.89 17.18 23.26
C ALA A 94 8.58 16.93 24.04
N SER A 95 7.49 17.63 23.73
CA SER A 95 6.19 17.42 24.34
C SER A 95 5.33 16.39 23.59
N GLY A 96 5.80 15.93 22.42
CA GLY A 96 5.03 15.05 21.54
C GLY A 96 4.14 15.81 20.55
N ALA A 97 4.21 17.13 20.53
CA ALA A 97 3.41 17.94 19.60
C ALA A 97 4.02 17.93 18.19
N PRO A 98 3.19 17.82 17.12
CA PRO A 98 3.67 17.87 15.74
C PRO A 98 4.37 19.19 15.40
N ILE A 99 5.53 19.10 14.74
CA ILE A 99 6.25 20.27 14.20
C ILE A 99 5.90 20.41 12.72
N GLY A 100 4.81 21.12 12.45
CA GLY A 100 4.27 21.29 11.10
C GLY A 100 3.58 20.01 10.59
N ARG A 101 3.23 20.02 9.31
CA ARG A 101 2.50 18.94 8.68
C ARG A 101 3.36 17.69 8.43
N ALA A 102 2.72 16.55 8.43
CA ALA A 102 3.31 15.29 7.97
C ALA A 102 3.62 15.36 6.47
N ILE A 103 4.76 14.83 6.08
CA ILE A 103 5.13 14.68 4.66
C ILE A 103 4.63 13.32 4.21
N SER A 104 3.62 13.34 3.32
CA SER A 104 2.93 12.14 2.82
C SER A 104 3.81 11.33 1.86
N TRP A 105 3.50 10.07 1.69
CA TRP A 105 4.11 9.17 0.70
C TRP A 105 3.92 9.64 -0.77
N LEU A 106 2.92 10.48 -1.03
CA LEU A 106 2.66 11.09 -2.34
C LEU A 106 3.62 12.23 -2.67
N ASP A 107 4.36 12.72 -1.68
CA ASP A 107 5.24 13.87 -1.82
C ASP A 107 6.44 13.55 -2.72
N GLN A 108 6.74 14.46 -3.64
CA GLN A 108 7.82 14.32 -4.62
C GLN A 108 8.93 15.36 -4.43
N ARG A 109 8.87 16.12 -3.30
CA ARG A 109 9.90 17.12 -3.01
C ARG A 109 11.28 16.48 -2.88
N ARG A 110 12.31 17.26 -3.23
CA ARG A 110 13.69 16.79 -3.18
C ARG A 110 14.54 17.76 -2.40
N ALA A 111 15.34 17.25 -1.48
CA ALA A 111 16.34 18.05 -0.79
C ALA A 111 17.42 18.50 -1.80
N GLU A 112 17.68 19.80 -1.89
CA GLU A 112 18.77 20.34 -2.71
C GLU A 112 20.13 20.02 -2.09
N ARG A 113 20.21 20.08 -0.77
CA ARG A 113 21.40 19.74 0.01
C ARG A 113 21.14 18.47 0.82
N VAL A 114 22.06 17.53 0.74
CA VAL A 114 21.99 16.26 1.47
C VAL A 114 23.27 16.03 2.28
N PRO A 115 23.21 15.27 3.37
CA PRO A 115 24.40 14.91 4.14
C PRO A 115 25.46 14.27 3.25
N ARG A 116 26.72 14.72 3.40
CA ARG A 116 27.85 14.19 2.61
C ARG A 116 28.32 12.89 3.20
N LEU A 117 28.17 11.80 2.45
CA LEU A 117 28.70 10.50 2.85
C LEU A 117 30.23 10.49 2.95
N PRO A 118 30.83 9.76 3.88
CA PRO A 118 32.26 9.51 3.95
C PRO A 118 32.83 8.99 2.63
N ALA A 119 34.10 9.32 2.34
CA ALA A 119 34.76 8.99 1.08
C ALA A 119 34.72 7.47 0.77
N VAL A 120 34.88 6.63 1.78
CA VAL A 120 34.83 5.17 1.67
C VAL A 120 33.49 4.69 1.09
N TRP A 121 32.36 5.17 1.63
CA TRP A 121 31.03 4.82 1.12
C TRP A 121 30.78 5.38 -0.28
N ARG A 122 31.19 6.61 -0.56
CA ARG A 122 31.07 7.21 -1.88
C ARG A 122 31.83 6.41 -2.93
N GLY A 123 33.07 6.02 -2.63
CA GLY A 123 33.89 5.19 -3.52
C GLY A 123 33.25 3.81 -3.77
N LEU A 124 32.78 3.16 -2.70
CA LEU A 124 32.10 1.87 -2.80
C LEU A 124 30.83 1.94 -3.67
N PHE A 125 29.96 2.92 -3.42
CA PHE A 125 28.73 3.07 -4.21
C PHE A 125 28.99 3.46 -5.66
N SER A 126 30.04 4.25 -5.92
CA SER A 126 30.47 4.55 -7.29
C SER A 126 30.96 3.29 -8.02
N ALA A 127 31.80 2.50 -7.37
CA ALA A 127 32.30 1.24 -7.95
C ALA A 127 31.19 0.21 -8.23
N LEU A 128 30.13 0.21 -7.40
CA LEU A 128 28.96 -0.67 -7.57
C LEU A 128 27.89 -0.09 -8.53
N GLY A 129 28.08 1.11 -9.09
CA GLY A 129 27.11 1.78 -9.93
C GLY A 129 25.85 2.24 -9.19
N LEU A 130 25.94 2.48 -7.86
CA LEU A 130 24.83 2.83 -6.99
C LEU A 130 24.76 4.31 -6.63
N ALA A 131 25.70 5.13 -7.08
CA ALA A 131 25.81 6.53 -6.68
C ALA A 131 24.50 7.31 -6.92
N SER A 132 23.86 7.14 -8.08
CA SER A 132 22.60 7.82 -8.41
C SER A 132 21.43 7.30 -7.57
N THR A 133 21.38 6.02 -7.24
CA THR A 133 20.34 5.42 -6.38
C THR A 133 20.45 5.97 -4.97
N ILE A 134 21.66 6.07 -4.42
CA ILE A 134 21.89 6.64 -3.10
C ILE A 134 21.61 8.14 -3.06
N ASP A 135 21.99 8.90 -4.09
CA ASP A 135 21.66 10.33 -4.21
C ASP A 135 20.13 10.51 -4.22
N THR A 136 19.40 9.70 -4.99
CA THR A 136 17.94 9.71 -5.02
C THR A 136 17.35 9.38 -3.64
N PHE A 137 17.85 8.36 -2.97
CA PHE A 137 17.42 7.99 -1.61
C PHE A 137 17.61 9.14 -0.62
N GLN A 138 18.77 9.81 -0.68
CA GLN A 138 19.03 10.96 0.19
C GLN A 138 18.13 12.17 -0.13
N ARG A 139 17.92 12.48 -1.40
CA ARG A 139 17.12 13.63 -1.83
C ARG A 139 15.63 13.49 -1.55
N LEU A 140 15.12 12.26 -1.61
CA LEU A 140 13.72 11.97 -1.32
C LEU A 140 13.42 11.79 0.18
N SER A 141 14.45 11.82 1.04
CA SER A 141 14.24 11.72 2.49
C SER A 141 13.57 12.99 3.05
N PRO A 142 12.39 12.87 3.69
CA PRO A 142 11.73 13.98 4.36
C PRO A 142 12.60 14.66 5.42
N ALA A 143 13.41 13.90 6.14
CA ALA A 143 14.32 14.43 7.15
C ALA A 143 15.43 15.29 6.53
N ASN A 144 16.01 14.87 5.41
CA ASN A 144 17.03 15.66 4.69
C ASN A 144 16.43 16.93 4.11
N TRP A 145 15.21 16.87 3.59
CA TRP A 145 14.52 18.05 3.11
C TRP A 145 14.29 19.06 4.24
N ARG A 146 13.81 18.60 5.40
CA ARG A 146 13.62 19.48 6.58
C ARG A 146 14.93 20.08 7.06
N ALA A 147 15.98 19.28 7.14
CA ALA A 147 17.30 19.79 7.54
C ALA A 147 17.82 20.88 6.61
N ALA A 148 17.52 20.80 5.31
CA ALA A 148 17.95 21.77 4.30
C ALA A 148 17.08 23.04 4.24
N HIS A 149 15.75 22.91 4.42
CA HIS A 149 14.77 23.97 4.14
C HIS A 149 14.09 24.54 5.40
N ALA A 150 14.09 23.81 6.51
CA ALA A 150 13.51 24.23 7.79
C ALA A 150 14.42 23.82 8.97
N PRO A 151 15.68 24.32 9.01
CA PRO A 151 16.70 23.87 9.98
C PRO A 151 16.30 24.10 11.44
N GLU A 152 15.61 25.19 11.75
CA GLU A 152 15.11 25.47 13.10
C GLU A 152 14.08 24.42 13.55
N GLN A 153 13.11 24.09 12.68
CA GLN A 153 12.13 23.06 12.94
C GLN A 153 12.80 21.67 13.05
N HIS A 154 13.79 21.41 12.21
CA HIS A 154 14.56 20.17 12.24
C HIS A 154 15.31 19.99 13.58
N THR A 155 15.95 21.05 14.06
CA THR A 155 16.67 21.05 15.35
C THR A 155 15.74 20.90 16.55
N ARG A 156 14.51 21.40 16.48
CA ARG A 156 13.49 21.25 17.53
C ARG A 156 12.92 19.84 17.59
N ALA A 157 12.99 19.06 16.50
CA ALA A 157 12.43 17.72 16.44
C ALA A 157 13.18 16.78 17.41
N ARG A 158 12.42 16.19 18.32
CA ARG A 158 12.91 15.17 19.27
C ARG A 158 12.50 13.77 18.85
N HIS A 159 11.44 13.65 18.06
CA HIS A 159 11.00 12.38 17.53
C HIS A 159 10.79 12.50 16.02
N ALA A 160 11.22 11.47 15.28
CA ALA A 160 11.05 11.31 13.84
C ALA A 160 10.32 9.98 13.62
N LEU A 161 9.01 10.05 13.43
CA LEU A 161 8.13 8.89 13.38
C LEU A 161 7.51 8.74 11.99
N LEU A 162 7.03 7.55 11.69
CA LEU A 162 6.00 7.37 10.70
C LEU A 162 4.61 7.66 11.32
N LEU A 163 3.60 7.81 10.48
CA LEU A 163 2.23 8.07 10.93
C LEU A 163 1.75 7.00 11.94
N SER A 164 2.15 5.73 11.73
CA SER A 164 1.86 4.63 12.65
C SER A 164 2.41 4.89 14.06
N GLY A 165 3.68 5.25 14.18
CA GLY A 165 4.32 5.55 15.47
C GLY A 165 3.71 6.78 16.16
N TYR A 166 3.33 7.81 15.40
CA TYR A 166 2.61 8.96 15.92
C TYR A 166 1.25 8.55 16.52
N LEU A 167 0.46 7.77 15.78
CA LEU A 167 -0.85 7.33 16.24
C LEU A 167 -0.76 6.33 17.42
N VAL A 168 0.29 5.48 17.46
CA VAL A 168 0.57 4.65 18.64
C VAL A 168 0.87 5.53 19.85
N HIS A 169 1.63 6.61 19.68
CA HIS A 169 1.87 7.57 20.77
C HIS A 169 0.55 8.23 21.23
N CYS A 170 -0.30 8.67 20.32
CA CYS A 170 -1.62 9.22 20.66
C CYS A 170 -2.52 8.23 21.41
N LEU A 171 -2.40 6.93 21.10
CA LEU A 171 -3.20 5.88 21.75
C LEU A 171 -2.69 5.48 23.14
N THR A 172 -1.37 5.51 23.34
CA THR A 172 -0.75 4.80 24.47
C THR A 172 0.25 5.63 25.27
N GLY A 173 0.61 6.83 24.79
CA GLY A 173 1.71 7.62 25.34
C GLY A 173 3.11 7.03 25.07
N ALA A 174 3.21 5.84 24.50
CA ALA A 174 4.50 5.15 24.29
C ALA A 174 5.18 5.58 22.98
N TRP A 175 6.52 5.63 23.02
CA TRP A 175 7.36 5.86 21.82
C TRP A 175 7.71 4.51 21.18
N ARG A 176 6.69 3.86 20.60
CA ARG A 176 6.77 2.54 19.98
C ARG A 176 6.14 2.53 18.61
N ASP A 177 6.61 1.63 17.75
CA ASP A 177 5.98 1.38 16.46
C ASP A 177 6.19 -0.07 16.03
N SER A 178 5.38 -0.54 15.08
CA SER A 178 5.55 -1.86 14.48
C SER A 178 6.80 -1.93 13.61
N VAL A 179 7.56 -3.02 13.71
CA VAL A 179 8.61 -3.39 12.75
C VAL A 179 8.06 -3.37 11.32
N SER A 180 6.83 -3.84 11.14
CA SER A 180 6.19 -4.00 9.82
C SER A 180 5.54 -2.72 9.27
N ALA A 181 5.58 -1.64 10.03
CA ALA A 181 5.22 -0.32 9.57
C ALA A 181 6.41 0.46 8.96
N GLN A 182 7.67 0.00 9.21
CA GLN A 182 8.88 0.75 8.86
C GLN A 182 9.20 0.66 7.36
N VAL A 183 8.42 1.36 6.56
CA VAL A 183 8.63 1.51 5.10
C VAL A 183 8.81 2.97 4.77
N GLY A 184 9.99 3.35 4.25
CA GLY A 184 10.28 4.73 3.89
C GLY A 184 11.78 5.03 3.85
N TYR A 185 12.12 6.31 3.81
CA TYR A 185 13.51 6.80 3.79
C TYR A 185 14.05 6.92 5.22
N LEU A 186 14.26 5.77 5.87
CA LEU A 186 14.67 5.64 7.26
C LEU A 186 15.99 4.85 7.36
N PRO A 187 16.76 5.01 8.45
CA PRO A 187 17.94 4.20 8.71
C PRO A 187 17.56 2.81 9.23
N PHE A 188 16.74 2.08 8.44
CA PHE A 188 16.22 0.76 8.76
C PHE A 188 16.97 -0.34 8.01
N ASP A 189 17.29 -1.44 8.69
CA ASP A 189 17.84 -2.66 8.10
C ASP A 189 16.70 -3.63 7.81
N TYR A 190 16.22 -3.63 6.57
CA TYR A 190 15.11 -4.46 6.13
C TYR A 190 15.38 -5.96 6.31
N LYS A 191 16.63 -6.40 6.10
CA LYS A 191 17.01 -7.80 6.23
C LYS A 191 16.97 -8.26 7.70
N GLN A 192 17.41 -7.41 8.62
CA GLN A 192 17.43 -7.70 10.06
C GLN A 192 16.15 -7.25 10.77
N ARG A 193 15.25 -6.56 10.05
CA ARG A 193 13.99 -6.02 10.56
C ARG A 193 14.18 -5.18 11.85
N ARG A 194 15.18 -4.30 11.85
CA ARG A 194 15.55 -3.43 12.98
C ARG A 194 16.22 -2.15 12.50
N TRP A 195 16.37 -1.21 13.38
CA TRP A 195 17.18 -0.03 13.08
C TRP A 195 18.60 -0.45 12.71
N ALA A 196 19.16 0.19 11.71
CA ALA A 196 20.49 -0.08 11.18
C ALA A 196 21.57 -0.04 12.29
N GLY A 197 22.61 -0.85 12.16
CA GLY A 197 23.74 -0.85 13.08
C GLY A 197 24.40 0.54 13.17
N ARG A 198 25.04 0.86 14.30
CA ARG A 198 25.62 2.20 14.56
C ARG A 198 26.62 2.66 13.49
N SER A 199 27.32 1.74 12.82
CA SER A 199 28.28 2.01 11.76
C SER A 199 27.69 1.98 10.35
N ASP A 200 26.38 1.74 10.21
CA ASP A 200 25.72 1.69 8.89
C ASP A 200 25.73 3.08 8.23
N TRP A 201 25.95 3.08 6.93
CA TRP A 201 26.03 4.30 6.13
C TRP A 201 24.74 5.13 6.15
N LYS A 202 23.58 4.50 6.42
CA LYS A 202 22.28 5.16 6.46
C LYS A 202 22.21 6.26 7.51
N TRP A 203 22.90 6.09 8.65
CA TRP A 203 23.03 7.14 9.69
C TRP A 203 23.81 8.37 9.22
N ARG A 204 24.61 8.23 8.17
CA ARG A 204 25.32 9.34 7.53
C ARG A 204 24.60 9.87 6.30
N ALA A 205 23.60 9.14 5.82
CA ALA A 205 22.84 9.51 4.63
C ALA A 205 21.57 10.29 4.95
N ILE A 206 20.99 10.07 6.12
CA ILE A 206 19.70 10.62 6.54
C ILE A 206 19.91 11.45 7.80
N ALA A 207 19.34 12.65 7.83
CA ALA A 207 19.42 13.59 8.94
C ALA A 207 18.43 13.20 10.06
N ILE A 208 18.63 12.03 10.65
CA ILE A 208 17.89 11.52 11.81
C ILE A 208 18.90 10.91 12.78
N GLU A 209 18.76 11.23 14.04
CA GLU A 209 19.53 10.62 15.11
C GLU A 209 18.78 9.39 15.68
N ARG A 210 19.54 8.45 16.26
CA ARG A 210 18.97 7.19 16.70
C ARG A 210 17.96 7.33 17.85
N ASP A 211 18.17 8.27 18.74
CA ASP A 211 17.31 8.58 19.87
C ASP A 211 16.00 9.29 19.50
N GLN A 212 15.91 9.75 18.25
CA GLN A 212 14.65 10.28 17.70
C GLN A 212 13.69 9.18 17.22
N LEU A 213 14.14 7.94 17.08
CA LEU A 213 13.37 6.85 16.51
C LEU A 213 12.67 6.02 17.61
N PRO A 214 11.49 5.45 17.34
CA PRO A 214 10.73 4.67 18.30
C PRO A 214 11.38 3.30 18.60
N GLU A 215 11.02 2.71 19.73
CA GLU A 215 11.23 1.29 19.98
C GLU A 215 10.38 0.46 18.99
N LEU A 216 10.98 -0.56 18.38
CA LEU A 216 10.30 -1.42 17.41
C LEU A 216 9.73 -2.66 18.08
N VAL A 217 8.48 -2.97 17.75
CA VAL A 217 7.72 -4.10 18.30
C VAL A 217 7.30 -5.03 17.17
N GLU A 218 7.49 -6.33 17.36
CA GLU A 218 7.09 -7.35 16.39
C GLU A 218 5.56 -7.43 16.22
N PRO A 219 5.06 -7.74 15.02
CA PRO A 219 3.63 -7.96 14.78
C PRO A 219 3.00 -8.97 15.76
N GLY A 220 1.79 -8.70 16.21
CA GLY A 220 1.07 -9.48 17.20
C GLY A 220 1.52 -9.27 18.65
N LYS A 221 2.56 -8.46 18.91
CA LYS A 221 2.96 -8.11 20.28
C LYS A 221 2.30 -6.79 20.70
N GLN A 222 2.15 -6.61 22.01
CA GLN A 222 1.51 -5.42 22.56
C GLN A 222 2.42 -4.19 22.44
N LEU A 223 1.91 -3.13 21.80
CA LEU A 223 2.55 -1.81 21.72
C LEU A 223 2.39 -1.00 23.01
N GLY A 224 1.25 -1.15 23.65
CA GLY A 224 0.85 -0.47 24.87
C GLY A 224 -0.60 -0.76 25.19
N ALA A 225 -1.21 0.10 26.00
CA ALA A 225 -2.64 0.07 26.30
C ALA A 225 -3.20 1.48 26.20
N LEU A 226 -4.48 1.63 25.90
CA LEU A 226 -5.12 2.94 25.85
C LEU A 226 -4.90 3.70 27.15
N ASP A 227 -4.35 4.90 27.06
CA ASP A 227 -4.32 5.84 28.15
C ASP A 227 -5.70 6.47 28.38
N LYS A 228 -5.79 7.36 29.36
CA LYS A 228 -7.09 7.97 29.73
C LYS A 228 -7.67 8.82 28.62
N ASP A 229 -6.84 9.64 27.97
CA ASP A 229 -7.30 10.62 26.97
C ASP A 229 -7.71 9.91 25.68
N ALA A 230 -6.96 8.89 25.28
CA ALA A 230 -7.31 8.05 24.14
C ALA A 230 -8.59 7.23 24.42
N ALA A 231 -8.73 6.66 25.59
CA ALA A 231 -9.91 5.91 25.99
C ALA A 231 -11.18 6.78 25.95
N GLU A 232 -11.10 8.02 26.45
CA GLU A 232 -12.19 8.99 26.39
C GLU A 232 -12.52 9.38 24.94
N THR A 233 -11.49 9.67 24.13
CA THR A 233 -11.67 10.04 22.70
C THR A 233 -12.33 8.93 21.90
N LEU A 234 -11.94 7.68 22.14
CA LEU A 234 -12.44 6.52 21.39
C LEU A 234 -13.72 5.92 21.99
N GLY A 235 -14.14 6.31 23.19
CA GLY A 235 -15.28 5.72 23.88
C GLY A 235 -15.04 4.26 24.30
N LEU A 236 -13.80 3.93 24.69
CA LEU A 236 -13.35 2.58 25.03
C LEU A 236 -12.77 2.54 26.45
N PRO A 237 -12.63 1.36 27.09
CA PRO A 237 -12.05 1.25 28.42
C PRO A 237 -10.56 1.66 28.45
N VAL A 238 -10.18 2.39 29.51
CA VAL A 238 -8.76 2.63 29.84
C VAL A 238 -8.07 1.29 30.04
N GLY A 239 -6.86 1.16 29.52
CA GLY A 239 -6.09 -0.08 29.63
C GLY A 239 -6.40 -1.12 28.56
N LEU A 240 -7.27 -0.83 27.59
CA LEU A 240 -7.50 -1.73 26.45
C LEU A 240 -6.19 -1.97 25.69
N PRO A 241 -5.77 -3.23 25.44
CA PRO A 241 -4.49 -3.52 24.79
C PRO A 241 -4.49 -3.09 23.33
N VAL A 242 -3.38 -2.47 22.90
CA VAL A 242 -3.07 -2.06 21.53
C VAL A 242 -1.96 -2.95 20.99
N PHE A 243 -2.22 -3.65 19.88
CA PHE A 243 -1.29 -4.62 19.31
C PHE A 243 -0.61 -4.09 18.05
N SER A 244 0.65 -4.49 17.89
CA SER A 244 1.45 -4.20 16.71
C SER A 244 0.92 -4.96 15.50
N ALA A 245 0.64 -4.24 14.40
CA ALA A 245 0.27 -4.84 13.13
C ALA A 245 1.33 -4.51 12.07
N GLY A 246 1.02 -3.72 11.07
CA GLY A 246 1.95 -3.34 10.01
C GLY A 246 1.40 -2.19 9.19
N ALA A 247 2.14 -1.79 8.17
CA ALA A 247 1.62 -0.87 7.17
C ALA A 247 0.48 -1.52 6.37
N ASP A 248 -0.36 -0.69 5.73
CA ASP A 248 -1.55 -1.08 4.98
C ASP A 248 -1.30 -2.26 4.02
N LYS A 249 -0.24 -2.21 3.22
CA LYS A 249 0.10 -3.29 2.28
C LYS A 249 0.54 -4.58 2.95
N ALA A 250 1.26 -4.51 4.07
CA ALA A 250 1.65 -5.70 4.83
C ALA A 250 0.43 -6.37 5.46
N CYS A 251 -0.47 -5.56 6.03
CA CYS A 251 -1.74 -6.03 6.57
C CYS A 251 -2.68 -6.55 5.48
N GLU A 252 -2.74 -5.92 4.30
CA GLU A 252 -3.52 -6.39 3.15
C GLU A 252 -3.10 -7.79 2.71
N VAL A 253 -1.80 -8.07 2.63
CA VAL A 253 -1.26 -9.39 2.29
C VAL A 253 -1.70 -10.43 3.32
N LEU A 254 -1.58 -10.14 4.61
CA LEU A 254 -2.01 -11.03 5.69
C LEU A 254 -3.53 -11.25 5.68
N GLY A 255 -4.31 -10.16 5.59
CA GLY A 255 -5.78 -10.22 5.59
C GLY A 255 -6.39 -10.77 4.30
N SER A 256 -5.63 -10.88 3.21
CA SER A 256 -6.02 -11.64 2.01
C SER A 256 -5.78 -13.15 2.16
N GLY A 257 -5.01 -13.57 3.16
CA GLY A 257 -4.58 -14.96 3.35
C GLY A 257 -3.41 -15.38 2.45
N ALA A 258 -2.70 -14.44 1.83
CA ALA A 258 -1.50 -14.73 1.03
C ALA A 258 -0.26 -14.86 1.95
N VAL A 259 -0.25 -15.90 2.79
CA VAL A 259 0.75 -16.13 3.84
C VAL A 259 1.81 -17.16 3.47
N THR A 260 1.84 -17.60 2.21
CA THR A 260 2.84 -18.52 1.66
C THR A 260 3.40 -17.98 0.34
N PRO A 261 4.62 -18.39 -0.07
CA PRO A 261 5.24 -17.86 -1.28
C PRO A 261 4.55 -18.31 -2.59
N GLU A 262 3.72 -19.37 -2.56
CA GLU A 262 2.97 -19.87 -3.71
C GLU A 262 1.64 -19.13 -3.93
N THR A 263 1.22 -18.33 -2.95
CA THR A 263 -0.02 -17.54 -3.02
C THR A 263 0.32 -16.07 -3.14
N ALA A 264 -0.10 -15.43 -4.23
CA ALA A 264 0.08 -14.00 -4.38
C ALA A 264 -1.18 -13.22 -3.94
N CYS A 265 -0.97 -12.12 -3.22
CA CYS A 265 -1.95 -11.08 -3.03
C CYS A 265 -1.86 -10.10 -4.21
N VAL A 266 -2.93 -9.99 -4.99
CA VAL A 266 -3.09 -8.98 -6.04
C VAL A 266 -4.00 -7.89 -5.50
N SER A 267 -3.46 -6.69 -5.32
CA SER A 267 -4.23 -5.53 -4.86
C SER A 267 -4.64 -4.67 -6.05
N LEU A 268 -5.94 -4.48 -6.25
CA LEU A 268 -6.54 -3.64 -7.29
C LEU A 268 -7.00 -2.30 -6.69
N GLY A 269 -6.05 -1.58 -6.09
CA GLY A 269 -6.26 -0.26 -5.51
C GLY A 269 -5.81 0.87 -6.45
N THR A 270 -5.79 2.12 -5.96
CA THR A 270 -5.23 3.28 -6.68
C THR A 270 -3.86 2.97 -7.26
N THR A 271 -3.01 2.31 -6.49
CA THR A 271 -1.81 1.60 -6.93
C THR A 271 -2.17 0.12 -7.06
N ALA A 272 -1.87 -0.52 -8.19
CA ALA A 272 -2.03 -1.97 -8.34
C ALA A 272 -0.72 -2.67 -7.97
N THR A 273 -0.81 -3.74 -7.19
CA THR A 273 0.38 -4.47 -6.73
C THR A 273 0.18 -5.97 -6.80
N ILE A 274 1.29 -6.70 -6.98
CA ILE A 274 1.36 -8.13 -6.71
C ILE A 274 2.40 -8.38 -5.63
N ASN A 275 2.00 -9.11 -4.60
CA ASN A 275 2.79 -9.35 -3.41
C ASN A 275 2.83 -10.86 -3.09
N THR A 276 3.97 -11.33 -2.57
CA THR A 276 4.07 -12.67 -1.97
C THR A 276 4.72 -12.58 -0.61
N CYS A 277 4.34 -13.48 0.30
CA CYS A 277 4.92 -13.55 1.64
C CYS A 277 5.87 -14.74 1.77
N ARG A 278 7.02 -14.55 2.41
CA ARG A 278 8.05 -15.60 2.62
C ARG A 278 8.83 -15.41 3.90
N ASP A 279 9.43 -16.49 4.41
CA ASP A 279 10.23 -16.46 5.64
C ASP A 279 11.70 -16.02 5.39
N ALA A 280 12.17 -16.03 4.14
CA ALA A 280 13.55 -15.65 3.81
C ALA A 280 13.61 -14.31 3.08
N TYR A 281 14.51 -13.42 3.51
CA TYR A 281 14.77 -12.16 2.83
C TYR A 281 15.27 -12.37 1.39
N LYS A 282 14.59 -11.77 0.43
CA LYS A 282 14.98 -11.82 -0.99
C LYS A 282 14.57 -10.53 -1.70
N GLU A 283 15.52 -9.86 -2.35
CA GLU A 283 15.20 -8.72 -3.21
C GLU A 283 14.73 -9.21 -4.58
N VAL A 284 13.47 -9.00 -4.91
CA VAL A 284 12.91 -9.35 -6.24
C VAL A 284 13.32 -8.33 -7.30
N THR A 285 13.48 -7.09 -6.91
CA THR A 285 14.12 -6.04 -7.71
C THR A 285 15.43 -5.66 -7.03
N ARG A 286 16.52 -5.70 -7.77
CA ARG A 286 17.85 -5.42 -7.21
C ARG A 286 17.88 -4.02 -6.55
N PHE A 287 18.31 -3.96 -5.30
CA PHE A 287 18.38 -2.76 -4.45
C PHE A 287 17.02 -2.17 -4.03
N VAL A 288 15.92 -2.86 -4.27
CA VAL A 288 14.65 -2.60 -3.63
C VAL A 288 14.46 -3.67 -2.56
N PRO A 289 14.37 -3.29 -1.28
CA PRO A 289 14.28 -4.27 -0.21
C PRO A 289 12.96 -5.04 -0.27
N ALA A 290 12.97 -6.29 0.17
CA ALA A 290 11.75 -6.93 0.63
C ALA A 290 11.33 -6.27 1.95
N TYR A 291 10.05 -5.96 2.08
CA TYR A 291 9.53 -5.28 3.26
C TYR A 291 9.17 -6.29 4.36
N PRO A 292 9.21 -5.91 5.65
CA PRO A 292 8.69 -6.75 6.72
C PRO A 292 7.21 -7.07 6.50
N ALA A 293 6.84 -8.35 6.57
CA ALA A 293 5.44 -8.76 6.53
C ALA A 293 4.73 -8.41 7.84
N ALA A 294 3.39 -8.34 7.84
CA ALA A 294 2.60 -8.19 9.07
C ALA A 294 2.57 -9.50 9.90
N MET A 295 3.67 -10.23 9.89
CA MET A 295 3.93 -11.46 10.66
C MET A 295 5.39 -11.44 11.11
N PRO A 296 5.73 -12.01 12.28
CA PRO A 296 7.11 -12.19 12.71
C PRO A 296 7.90 -13.03 11.70
N ASP A 297 9.20 -12.73 11.58
CA ASP A 297 10.18 -13.48 10.79
C ASP A 297 9.82 -13.70 9.31
N ALA A 298 8.95 -12.83 8.76
CA ALA A 298 8.51 -12.91 7.38
C ALA A 298 8.72 -11.59 6.62
N PHE A 299 8.77 -11.69 5.29
CA PHE A 299 8.99 -10.60 4.37
C PHE A 299 7.94 -10.61 3.26
N THR A 300 7.60 -9.45 2.76
CA THR A 300 6.73 -9.26 1.60
C THR A 300 7.57 -8.79 0.42
N ASP A 301 7.54 -9.57 -0.66
CA ASP A 301 8.01 -9.12 -1.97
C ASP A 301 6.89 -8.31 -2.63
N GLU A 302 7.23 -7.21 -3.28
CA GLU A 302 6.24 -6.34 -3.91
C GLU A 302 6.70 -5.89 -5.30
N ILE A 303 5.81 -6.00 -6.28
CA ILE A 303 5.91 -5.31 -7.56
C ILE A 303 4.66 -4.46 -7.72
N GLN A 304 4.82 -3.19 -8.12
CA GLN A 304 3.72 -2.25 -8.17
C GLN A 304 3.62 -1.49 -9.49
N ILE A 305 2.39 -1.17 -9.85
CA ILE A 305 2.01 -0.22 -10.88
C ILE A 305 1.44 1.02 -10.17
N TYR A 306 2.19 2.11 -10.11
CA TYR A 306 1.85 3.30 -9.31
C TYR A 306 0.50 3.92 -9.64
N ARG A 307 0.09 3.89 -10.92
CA ARG A 307 -1.21 4.33 -11.41
C ARG A 307 -2.03 3.11 -11.82
N GLY A 308 -2.39 2.27 -10.85
CA GLY A 308 -3.18 1.06 -11.04
C GLY A 308 -4.64 1.38 -11.39
N PHE A 309 -5.57 1.09 -10.50
CA PHE A 309 -6.99 1.43 -10.69
C PHE A 309 -7.27 2.96 -10.65
N TRP A 310 -6.27 3.78 -10.36
CA TRP A 310 -6.33 5.20 -10.71
C TRP A 310 -6.64 5.41 -12.22
N LEU A 311 -6.15 4.56 -13.11
CA LEU A 311 -6.50 4.61 -14.53
C LEU A 311 -7.99 4.41 -14.79
N VAL A 312 -8.66 3.59 -13.98
CA VAL A 312 -10.12 3.43 -14.05
C VAL A 312 -10.82 4.72 -13.62
N SER A 313 -10.37 5.34 -12.54
CA SER A 313 -10.91 6.64 -12.08
C SER A 313 -10.67 7.73 -13.11
N TRP A 314 -9.48 7.81 -13.67
CA TRP A 314 -9.14 8.73 -14.76
C TRP A 314 -10.04 8.48 -15.99
N PHE A 315 -10.22 7.22 -16.39
CA PHE A 315 -11.10 6.89 -17.50
C PHE A 315 -12.55 7.34 -17.25
N LYS A 316 -13.06 7.14 -16.05
CA LYS A 316 -14.42 7.60 -15.69
C LYS A 316 -14.56 9.11 -15.82
N GLN A 317 -13.57 9.86 -15.37
CA GLN A 317 -13.58 11.33 -15.42
C GLN A 317 -13.44 11.89 -16.83
N GLU A 318 -12.55 11.31 -17.64
CA GLU A 318 -12.22 11.88 -18.95
C GLU A 318 -13.09 11.32 -20.10
N PHE A 319 -13.56 10.06 -19.99
CA PHE A 319 -14.20 9.37 -21.11
C PHE A 319 -15.59 8.81 -20.81
N ALA A 320 -16.05 8.81 -19.57
CA ALA A 320 -17.29 8.12 -19.19
C ALA A 320 -18.17 8.88 -18.18
N LEU A 321 -18.17 10.21 -18.21
CA LEU A 321 -19.00 11.05 -17.33
C LEU A 321 -20.49 10.73 -17.48
N ASP A 322 -20.96 10.46 -18.69
CA ASP A 322 -22.34 10.03 -18.94
C ASP A 322 -22.70 8.74 -18.21
N THR A 323 -21.74 7.81 -18.11
CA THR A 323 -21.91 6.55 -17.37
C THR A 323 -21.90 6.80 -15.86
N VAL A 324 -21.08 7.72 -15.36
CA VAL A 324 -21.08 8.12 -13.94
C VAL A 324 -22.44 8.72 -13.57
N VAL A 325 -22.95 9.66 -14.36
CA VAL A 325 -24.27 10.27 -14.13
C VAL A 325 -25.41 9.25 -14.22
N ALA A 326 -25.33 8.29 -15.15
CA ALA A 326 -26.31 7.21 -15.25
C ALA A 326 -26.28 6.32 -13.99
N ALA A 327 -25.08 5.94 -13.53
CA ALA A 327 -24.88 5.12 -12.34
C ALA A 327 -25.45 5.78 -11.07
N GLU A 328 -25.25 7.10 -10.91
CA GLU A 328 -25.84 7.87 -9.81
C GLU A 328 -27.37 7.81 -9.82
N ARG A 329 -27.99 7.97 -11.00
CA ARG A 329 -29.46 7.88 -11.16
C ARG A 329 -29.99 6.48 -10.86
N GLU A 330 -29.23 5.45 -11.21
CA GLU A 330 -29.59 4.04 -10.99
C GLU A 330 -29.19 3.55 -9.59
N GLN A 331 -28.51 4.36 -8.78
CA GLN A 331 -27.95 4.00 -7.47
C GLN A 331 -27.02 2.78 -7.56
N ARG A 332 -26.21 2.73 -8.60
CA ARG A 332 -25.24 1.65 -8.90
C ARG A 332 -23.83 2.20 -8.99
N ALA A 333 -22.82 1.34 -8.82
CA ALA A 333 -21.44 1.71 -9.10
C ALA A 333 -21.23 1.92 -10.61
N ALA A 334 -20.51 2.99 -11.00
CA ALA A 334 -20.22 3.27 -12.41
C ALA A 334 -19.43 2.12 -13.08
N GLU A 335 -18.58 1.45 -12.31
CA GLU A 335 -17.84 0.27 -12.76
C GLU A 335 -18.76 -0.87 -13.16
N ALA A 336 -19.87 -1.08 -12.48
CA ALA A 336 -20.83 -2.13 -12.83
C ALA A 336 -21.45 -1.88 -14.23
N LEU A 337 -21.79 -0.62 -14.55
CA LEU A 337 -22.29 -0.26 -15.89
C LEU A 337 -21.19 -0.36 -16.96
N LEU A 338 -19.95 -0.05 -16.60
CA LEU A 338 -18.82 -0.22 -17.52
C LEU A 338 -18.53 -1.69 -17.78
N ASP A 339 -18.62 -2.54 -16.76
CA ASP A 339 -18.44 -3.99 -16.87
C ASP A 339 -19.46 -4.63 -17.81
N GLU A 340 -20.72 -4.20 -17.74
CA GLU A 340 -21.77 -4.63 -18.68
C GLU A 340 -21.43 -4.27 -20.14
N ARG A 341 -20.86 -3.07 -20.36
CA ARG A 341 -20.47 -2.61 -21.71
C ARG A 341 -19.29 -3.37 -22.30
N ILE A 342 -18.36 -3.84 -21.47
CA ILE A 342 -17.19 -4.58 -21.95
C ILE A 342 -17.41 -6.10 -22.02
N ALA A 343 -18.47 -6.61 -21.41
CA ALA A 343 -18.76 -8.04 -21.40
C ALA A 343 -18.81 -8.67 -22.82
N PRO A 344 -19.40 -8.03 -23.86
CA PRO A 344 -19.43 -8.59 -25.21
C PRO A 344 -18.13 -8.44 -26.00
N ILE A 345 -17.16 -7.63 -25.53
CA ILE A 345 -15.89 -7.43 -26.22
C ILE A 345 -15.00 -8.65 -26.04
N ALA A 346 -14.38 -9.12 -27.10
CA ALA A 346 -13.48 -10.28 -27.06
C ALA A 346 -12.20 -10.01 -26.23
N PRO A 347 -11.56 -11.05 -25.66
CA PRO A 347 -10.24 -10.94 -25.05
C PRO A 347 -9.21 -10.32 -26.00
N GLY A 348 -8.43 -9.36 -25.50
CA GLY A 348 -7.46 -8.60 -26.29
C GLY A 348 -8.03 -7.34 -26.92
N SER A 349 -9.28 -6.94 -26.57
CA SER A 349 -9.89 -5.65 -26.95
C SER A 349 -9.76 -5.34 -28.45
N ASP A 350 -9.97 -6.35 -29.31
CA ASP A 350 -9.82 -6.29 -30.77
C ASP A 350 -8.45 -5.70 -31.24
N GLY A 351 -7.40 -5.94 -30.48
CA GLY A 351 -6.03 -5.50 -30.76
C GLY A 351 -5.63 -4.18 -30.11
N LEU A 352 -6.48 -3.57 -29.31
CA LEU A 352 -6.13 -2.38 -28.54
C LEU A 352 -5.38 -2.76 -27.25
N LEU A 353 -4.17 -2.23 -27.09
CA LEU A 353 -3.33 -2.47 -25.90
C LEU A 353 -3.07 -1.18 -25.14
N VAL A 354 -3.05 -1.29 -23.81
CA VAL A 354 -2.65 -0.22 -22.89
C VAL A 354 -1.38 -0.62 -22.17
N LEU A 355 -0.35 0.23 -22.28
CA LEU A 355 0.86 0.14 -21.49
C LEU A 355 0.70 0.99 -20.20
N PRO A 356 0.53 0.40 -19.00
CA PRO A 356 0.12 1.12 -17.79
C PRO A 356 1.28 1.81 -17.05
N THR A 357 2.26 2.37 -17.78
CA THR A 357 3.44 3.05 -17.21
C THR A 357 3.25 4.56 -17.09
N TRP A 358 2.07 5.00 -16.59
CA TRP A 358 1.71 6.43 -16.44
C TRP A 358 2.59 7.22 -15.48
N SER A 359 3.20 6.54 -14.51
CA SER A 359 4.14 7.17 -13.59
C SER A 359 5.57 6.73 -13.86
N PRO A 360 6.52 7.67 -13.86
CA PRO A 360 7.93 7.34 -13.89
C PRO A 360 8.32 6.41 -12.75
N GLY A 361 9.16 5.44 -13.04
CA GLY A 361 9.79 4.56 -12.06
C GLY A 361 11.26 4.90 -11.83
N VAL A 362 11.88 4.14 -10.94
CA VAL A 362 13.31 4.34 -10.64
C VAL A 362 14.19 3.64 -11.67
N ARG A 363 13.76 2.48 -12.18
CA ARG A 363 14.60 1.64 -13.05
C ARG A 363 13.84 0.94 -14.18
N ILE A 364 12.83 0.16 -13.86
CA ILE A 364 11.95 -0.52 -14.80
C ILE A 364 10.54 -0.52 -14.22
N PRO A 365 9.65 0.33 -14.75
CA PRO A 365 9.92 1.35 -15.75
C PRO A 365 10.91 2.41 -15.25
N GLY A 366 11.60 3.09 -16.19
CA GLY A 366 12.58 4.14 -15.88
C GLY A 366 11.94 5.51 -15.65
N PRO A 367 12.77 6.53 -15.40
CA PRO A 367 12.29 7.90 -15.16
C PRO A 367 11.72 8.58 -16.43
N GLU A 368 11.92 8.00 -17.59
CA GLU A 368 11.34 8.42 -18.88
C GLU A 368 9.93 7.88 -19.10
N ALA A 369 9.48 6.91 -18.32
CA ALA A 369 8.26 6.16 -18.55
C ALA A 369 7.02 7.04 -18.69
N ARG A 370 6.16 6.66 -19.62
CA ARG A 370 4.85 7.26 -19.89
C ARG A 370 3.87 6.16 -20.24
N GLY A 371 2.57 6.41 -20.03
CA GLY A 371 1.53 5.54 -20.54
C GLY A 371 1.42 5.62 -22.05
N ALA A 372 0.94 4.54 -22.67
CA ALA A 372 0.63 4.50 -24.09
C ALA A 372 -0.60 3.63 -24.35
N MET A 373 -1.33 3.98 -25.42
CA MET A 373 -2.40 3.19 -26.00
C MET A 373 -2.04 2.95 -27.47
N VAL A 374 -2.01 1.71 -27.89
CA VAL A 374 -1.59 1.32 -29.26
C VAL A 374 -2.57 0.33 -29.87
N GLY A 375 -2.73 0.36 -31.19
CA GLY A 375 -3.57 -0.58 -31.91
C GLY A 375 -4.95 -0.06 -32.30
N PHE A 376 -5.21 1.26 -32.20
CA PHE A 376 -6.49 1.83 -32.61
C PHE A 376 -6.81 1.59 -34.10
N THR A 377 -8.05 1.18 -34.36
CA THR A 377 -8.69 1.12 -35.66
C THR A 377 -10.12 1.73 -35.55
N ASP A 378 -10.88 1.70 -36.60
CA ASP A 378 -12.24 2.24 -36.67
C ASP A 378 -13.29 1.45 -35.87
N VAL A 379 -12.97 0.23 -35.44
CA VAL A 379 -13.88 -0.59 -34.63
C VAL A 379 -13.83 -0.22 -33.12
N HIS A 380 -12.80 0.49 -32.69
CA HIS A 380 -12.59 0.76 -31.28
C HIS A 380 -13.50 1.87 -30.75
N SER A 381 -14.16 1.57 -29.65
CA SER A 381 -14.98 2.49 -28.87
C SER A 381 -14.34 2.71 -27.47
N ARG A 382 -14.91 3.64 -26.71
CA ARG A 382 -14.49 3.84 -25.30
C ARG A 382 -14.64 2.58 -24.42
N ALA A 383 -15.56 1.66 -24.76
CA ALA A 383 -15.66 0.39 -24.05
C ALA A 383 -14.40 -0.47 -24.28
N HIS A 384 -13.85 -0.49 -25.49
CA HIS A 384 -12.58 -1.16 -25.77
C HIS A 384 -11.42 -0.54 -24.99
N VAL A 385 -11.40 0.80 -24.86
CA VAL A 385 -10.37 1.50 -24.05
C VAL A 385 -10.45 1.07 -22.57
N TYR A 386 -11.67 1.02 -22.00
CA TYR A 386 -11.86 0.57 -20.62
C TYR A 386 -11.38 -0.87 -20.42
N ARG A 387 -11.77 -1.78 -21.31
CA ARG A 387 -11.32 -3.17 -21.28
C ARG A 387 -9.81 -3.27 -21.43
N ALA A 388 -9.22 -2.57 -22.39
CA ALA A 388 -7.78 -2.55 -22.62
C ALA A 388 -6.98 -1.99 -21.40
N ILE A 389 -7.57 -1.07 -20.63
CA ILE A 389 -6.99 -0.61 -19.35
C ILE A 389 -6.92 -1.77 -18.35
N LEU A 390 -8.02 -2.52 -18.17
CA LEU A 390 -8.03 -3.68 -17.26
C LEU A 390 -7.05 -4.77 -17.70
N GLU A 391 -7.00 -5.08 -19.01
CA GLU A 391 -6.09 -6.04 -19.61
C GLU A 391 -4.62 -5.60 -19.47
N GLY A 392 -4.31 -4.33 -19.73
CA GLY A 392 -2.97 -3.76 -19.58
C GLY A 392 -2.48 -3.79 -18.14
N LEU A 393 -3.35 -3.51 -17.17
CA LEU A 393 -3.03 -3.66 -15.74
C LEU A 393 -2.75 -5.12 -15.38
N ALA A 394 -3.56 -6.05 -15.88
CA ALA A 394 -3.34 -7.49 -15.66
C ALA A 394 -2.02 -7.97 -16.27
N TYR A 395 -1.65 -7.53 -17.49
CA TYR A 395 -0.36 -7.84 -18.11
C TYR A 395 0.82 -7.31 -17.29
N GLY A 396 0.75 -6.06 -16.81
CA GLY A 396 1.82 -5.49 -15.98
C GLY A 396 1.97 -6.22 -14.64
N LEU A 397 0.88 -6.68 -14.05
CA LEU A 397 0.91 -7.50 -12.83
C LEU A 397 1.44 -8.92 -13.12
N ARG A 398 1.12 -9.51 -14.28
CA ARG A 398 1.70 -10.79 -14.73
C ARG A 398 3.22 -10.67 -14.91
N GLU A 399 3.72 -9.59 -15.50
CA GLU A 399 5.16 -9.32 -15.58
C GLU A 399 5.79 -9.25 -14.18
N GLY A 400 5.08 -8.63 -13.22
CA GLY A 400 5.47 -8.62 -11.81
C GLY A 400 5.56 -10.02 -11.21
N ARG A 401 4.55 -10.90 -11.46
CA ARG A 401 4.56 -12.31 -11.06
C ARG A 401 5.80 -13.02 -11.58
N GLU A 402 6.05 -12.97 -12.89
CA GLU A 402 7.17 -13.66 -13.53
C GLU A 402 8.52 -13.18 -12.97
N ARG A 403 8.64 -11.89 -12.64
CA ARG A 403 9.82 -11.32 -11.99
C ARG A 403 10.04 -11.90 -10.59
N ILE A 404 8.96 -12.02 -9.79
CA ILE A 404 9.00 -12.65 -8.47
C ILE A 404 9.43 -14.12 -8.61
N GLU A 405 8.76 -14.92 -9.44
CA GLU A 405 9.05 -16.33 -9.66
C GLU A 405 10.49 -16.57 -10.15
N LYS A 406 10.94 -15.78 -11.13
CA LYS A 406 12.30 -15.85 -11.66
C LYS A 406 13.35 -15.62 -10.57
N ARG A 407 13.09 -14.65 -9.69
CA ARG A 407 14.05 -14.28 -8.64
C ARG A 407 14.01 -15.22 -7.45
N THR A 408 12.82 -15.66 -7.06
CA THR A 408 12.60 -16.48 -5.86
C THR A 408 12.73 -17.98 -6.13
N LYS A 409 12.52 -18.41 -7.37
CA LYS A 409 12.46 -19.81 -7.80
C LYS A 409 11.27 -20.56 -7.20
N THR A 410 10.25 -19.84 -6.80
CA THR A 410 9.00 -20.39 -6.26
C THR A 410 7.87 -20.03 -7.22
N PRO A 411 7.13 -21.01 -7.78
CA PRO A 411 5.99 -20.74 -8.63
C PRO A 411 4.82 -20.19 -7.82
N ILE A 412 4.13 -19.20 -8.37
CA ILE A 412 2.86 -18.70 -7.83
C ILE A 412 1.74 -19.50 -8.49
N THR A 413 0.93 -20.16 -7.68
CA THR A 413 -0.12 -21.08 -8.14
C THR A 413 -1.54 -20.61 -7.83
N ARG A 414 -1.68 -19.57 -7.01
CA ARG A 414 -2.98 -19.04 -6.58
C ARG A 414 -2.91 -17.51 -6.43
N LEU A 415 -4.02 -16.85 -6.81
CA LEU A 415 -4.18 -15.42 -6.62
C LEU A 415 -5.28 -15.15 -5.59
N ARG A 416 -4.95 -14.38 -4.55
CA ARG A 416 -5.88 -13.73 -3.63
C ARG A 416 -6.00 -12.28 -4.04
N VAL A 417 -7.21 -11.84 -4.40
CA VAL A 417 -7.41 -10.50 -4.97
C VAL A 417 -8.16 -9.62 -4.00
N SER A 418 -7.63 -8.44 -3.75
CA SER A 418 -8.13 -7.44 -2.81
C SER A 418 -8.22 -6.05 -3.47
N GLY A 419 -8.63 -5.06 -2.68
CA GLY A 419 -8.82 -3.69 -3.13
C GLY A 419 -10.14 -3.45 -3.86
N GLY A 420 -10.50 -2.18 -4.05
CA GLY A 420 -11.80 -1.79 -4.63
C GLY A 420 -12.08 -2.37 -6.01
N GLY A 421 -11.05 -2.48 -6.86
CA GLY A 421 -11.18 -3.06 -8.20
C GLY A 421 -11.53 -4.55 -8.22
N SER A 422 -11.32 -5.28 -7.12
CA SER A 422 -11.73 -6.68 -7.02
C SER A 422 -13.25 -6.88 -7.01
N GLN A 423 -14.02 -5.81 -6.82
CA GLN A 423 -15.48 -5.87 -6.88
C GLN A 423 -16.01 -6.01 -8.33
N SER A 424 -15.20 -5.69 -9.34
CA SER A 424 -15.52 -5.92 -10.76
C SER A 424 -15.29 -7.40 -11.13
N ASP A 425 -16.35 -8.10 -11.51
CA ASP A 425 -16.25 -9.49 -11.98
C ASP A 425 -15.47 -9.59 -13.29
N GLN A 426 -15.56 -8.56 -14.15
CA GLN A 426 -14.78 -8.50 -15.39
C GLN A 426 -13.28 -8.37 -15.09
N ALA A 427 -12.88 -7.51 -14.16
CA ALA A 427 -11.49 -7.40 -13.77
C ALA A 427 -10.95 -8.70 -13.16
N MET A 428 -11.75 -9.36 -12.31
CA MET A 428 -11.41 -10.65 -11.72
C MET A 428 -11.23 -11.75 -12.78
N GLN A 429 -12.14 -11.83 -13.75
CA GLN A 429 -12.06 -12.82 -14.83
C GLN A 429 -10.88 -12.53 -15.77
N ILE A 430 -10.62 -11.27 -16.12
CA ILE A 430 -9.46 -10.87 -16.92
C ILE A 430 -8.16 -11.27 -16.19
N LEU A 431 -8.06 -11.04 -14.88
CA LEU A 431 -6.91 -11.47 -14.09
C LEU A 431 -6.72 -12.99 -14.16
N ALA A 432 -7.78 -13.76 -13.92
CA ALA A 432 -7.71 -15.23 -13.96
C ALA A 432 -7.21 -15.72 -15.33
N ASP A 433 -7.77 -15.17 -16.41
CA ASP A 433 -7.42 -15.55 -17.79
C ASP A 433 -5.99 -15.11 -18.16
N VAL A 434 -5.59 -13.86 -17.85
CA VAL A 434 -4.24 -13.34 -18.16
C VAL A 434 -3.16 -14.08 -17.39
N PHE A 435 -3.41 -14.42 -16.12
CA PHE A 435 -2.45 -15.16 -15.30
C PHE A 435 -2.47 -16.67 -15.55
N ASN A 436 -3.49 -17.19 -16.21
CA ASN A 436 -3.79 -18.62 -16.29
C ASN A 436 -3.77 -19.28 -14.90
N LEU A 437 -4.36 -18.62 -13.92
CA LEU A 437 -4.46 -19.04 -12.52
C LEU A 437 -5.85 -18.73 -11.97
N THR A 438 -6.29 -19.56 -11.03
CA THR A 438 -7.49 -19.24 -10.26
C THR A 438 -7.29 -17.96 -9.46
N ALA A 439 -8.20 -17.00 -9.63
CA ALA A 439 -8.27 -15.77 -8.87
C ALA A 439 -9.42 -15.83 -7.87
N GLU A 440 -9.12 -15.61 -6.60
CA GLU A 440 -10.08 -15.70 -5.50
C GLU A 440 -10.26 -14.31 -4.90
N ARG A 441 -11.49 -13.81 -4.87
CA ARG A 441 -11.85 -12.60 -4.13
C ARG A 441 -11.90 -12.92 -2.64
N SER A 442 -11.37 -12.06 -1.78
CA SER A 442 -11.56 -12.18 -0.34
C SER A 442 -13.05 -11.98 0.03
N HIS A 443 -13.51 -12.62 1.13
CA HIS A 443 -14.89 -12.44 1.61
C HIS A 443 -15.20 -11.00 2.04
N THR A 444 -14.17 -10.23 2.36
CA THR A 444 -14.27 -8.79 2.62
C THR A 444 -13.25 -8.03 1.77
N HIS A 445 -13.60 -6.82 1.38
CA HIS A 445 -12.66 -5.89 0.72
C HIS A 445 -11.82 -5.10 1.73
N GLU A 446 -12.14 -5.16 3.02
CA GLU A 446 -11.40 -4.51 4.12
C GLU A 446 -10.20 -5.37 4.58
N THR A 447 -9.42 -5.84 3.63
CA THR A 447 -8.32 -6.80 3.88
C THR A 447 -7.18 -6.21 4.71
N SER A 448 -6.90 -4.90 4.58
CA SER A 448 -5.91 -4.22 5.43
C SER A 448 -6.36 -4.22 6.90
N GLY A 449 -7.62 -3.87 7.14
CA GLY A 449 -8.21 -3.91 8.48
C GLY A 449 -8.27 -5.33 9.06
N LEU A 450 -8.63 -6.33 8.24
CA LEU A 450 -8.62 -7.73 8.66
C LEU A 450 -7.21 -8.20 9.03
N GLY A 451 -6.19 -7.81 8.26
CA GLY A 451 -4.80 -8.13 8.59
C GLY A 451 -4.34 -7.50 9.92
N ALA A 452 -4.78 -6.28 10.23
CA ALA A 452 -4.54 -5.68 11.54
C ALA A 452 -5.31 -6.42 12.65
N ALA A 453 -6.58 -6.81 12.40
CA ALA A 453 -7.36 -7.61 13.35
C ALA A 453 -6.74 -8.99 13.62
N ILE A 454 -6.17 -9.65 12.61
CA ILE A 454 -5.42 -10.91 12.77
C ILE A 454 -4.26 -10.74 13.76
N ASN A 455 -3.53 -9.62 13.69
CA ASN A 455 -2.45 -9.33 14.62
C ASN A 455 -2.96 -9.18 16.07
N ALA A 456 -4.09 -8.47 16.24
CA ALA A 456 -4.70 -8.35 17.57
C ALA A 456 -5.22 -9.70 18.07
N ALA A 457 -5.83 -10.54 17.22
CA ALA A 457 -6.30 -11.87 17.58
C ALA A 457 -5.17 -12.78 18.09
N VAL A 458 -4.01 -12.74 17.42
CA VAL A 458 -2.81 -13.47 17.87
C VAL A 458 -2.30 -12.89 19.20
N GLY A 459 -2.26 -11.57 19.34
CA GLY A 459 -1.83 -10.90 20.57
C GLY A 459 -2.72 -11.18 21.77
N LEU A 460 -4.03 -11.35 21.55
CA LEU A 460 -5.03 -11.76 22.55
C LEU A 460 -4.94 -13.26 22.89
N GLY A 461 -4.16 -14.04 22.12
CA GLY A 461 -4.05 -15.49 22.32
C GLY A 461 -5.23 -16.28 21.75
N TRP A 462 -6.06 -15.69 20.88
CA TRP A 462 -7.18 -16.40 20.25
C TRP A 462 -6.70 -17.42 19.21
N HIS A 463 -5.52 -17.20 18.63
CA HIS A 463 -4.88 -18.12 17.69
C HIS A 463 -3.41 -18.31 18.08
N ALA A 464 -2.87 -19.49 17.76
CA ALA A 464 -1.49 -19.87 18.11
C ALA A 464 -0.43 -19.02 17.37
N ASP A 465 -0.70 -18.67 16.13
CA ASP A 465 0.17 -17.87 15.28
C ASP A 465 -0.62 -17.18 14.14
N HIS A 466 0.04 -16.29 13.40
CA HIS A 466 -0.56 -15.53 12.32
C HIS A 466 -1.08 -16.38 11.15
N ARG A 467 -0.40 -17.51 10.85
CA ARG A 467 -0.86 -18.40 9.79
C ARG A 467 -2.09 -19.19 10.22
N ALA A 468 -2.17 -19.60 11.47
CA ALA A 468 -3.38 -20.21 12.04
C ALA A 468 -4.54 -19.22 12.07
N ALA A 469 -4.29 -17.98 12.50
CA ALA A 469 -5.28 -16.91 12.48
C ALA A 469 -5.77 -16.60 11.04
N ALA A 470 -4.85 -16.47 10.07
CA ALA A 470 -5.24 -16.26 8.69
C ALA A 470 -6.09 -17.39 8.11
N ARG A 471 -5.78 -18.66 8.44
CA ARG A 471 -6.63 -19.80 8.02
C ARG A 471 -8.02 -19.79 8.64
N SER A 472 -8.17 -19.27 9.84
CA SER A 472 -9.46 -19.21 10.56
C SER A 472 -10.28 -17.99 10.19
N MET A 473 -9.64 -16.82 10.01
CA MET A 473 -10.31 -15.52 9.86
C MET A 473 -10.47 -15.09 8.41
N VAL A 474 -9.70 -15.65 7.47
CA VAL A 474 -9.81 -15.31 6.05
C VAL A 474 -10.62 -16.36 5.32
N HIS A 475 -11.79 -15.96 4.84
CA HIS A 475 -12.67 -16.86 4.08
C HIS A 475 -12.60 -16.57 2.59
N GLN A 476 -12.92 -17.60 1.82
CA GLN A 476 -13.00 -17.52 0.37
C GLN A 476 -14.32 -16.86 -0.04
N GLY A 477 -14.23 -15.86 -0.91
CA GLY A 477 -15.38 -15.29 -1.60
C GLY A 477 -15.57 -15.91 -2.99
N ALA A 478 -15.88 -15.09 -3.99
CA ALA A 478 -16.08 -15.54 -5.37
C ALA A 478 -14.76 -16.03 -5.99
N VAL A 479 -14.86 -17.10 -6.80
CA VAL A 479 -13.74 -17.76 -7.47
C VAL A 479 -13.89 -17.62 -8.98
N PHE A 480 -12.81 -17.21 -9.64
CA PHE A 480 -12.74 -17.06 -11.09
C PHE A 480 -11.68 -18.00 -11.64
N THR A 481 -12.11 -18.93 -12.49
CA THR A 481 -11.23 -19.91 -13.14
C THR A 481 -10.85 -19.45 -14.54
N PRO A 482 -9.60 -19.69 -14.98
CA PRO A 482 -9.17 -19.31 -16.30
C PRO A 482 -9.93 -20.05 -17.39
N ARG A 483 -10.31 -19.32 -18.46
CA ARG A 483 -11.00 -19.85 -19.63
C ARG A 483 -9.99 -20.15 -20.73
N ALA A 484 -9.82 -21.39 -21.13
CA ALA A 484 -8.76 -21.85 -22.02
C ALA A 484 -8.62 -21.03 -23.33
N GLN A 485 -9.75 -20.64 -23.95
CA GLN A 485 -9.75 -19.84 -25.16
C GLN A 485 -9.23 -18.42 -24.92
N ALA A 486 -9.63 -17.78 -23.80
CA ALA A 486 -9.17 -16.45 -23.44
C ALA A 486 -7.68 -16.47 -23.06
N VAL A 487 -7.24 -17.48 -22.30
CA VAL A 487 -5.83 -17.70 -21.95
C VAL A 487 -4.96 -17.75 -23.21
N ALA A 488 -5.35 -18.53 -24.21
CA ALA A 488 -4.57 -18.67 -25.45
C ALA A 488 -4.42 -17.33 -26.20
N ILE A 489 -5.46 -16.49 -26.20
CA ILE A 489 -5.41 -15.16 -26.80
C ILE A 489 -4.52 -14.23 -25.98
N TYR A 490 -4.72 -14.17 -24.66
CA TYR A 490 -3.94 -13.31 -23.76
C TYR A 490 -2.46 -13.70 -23.73
N ASP A 491 -2.13 -14.99 -23.78
CA ASP A 491 -0.75 -15.45 -23.85
C ASP A 491 -0.03 -14.95 -25.12
N ARG A 492 -0.72 -14.94 -26.25
CA ARG A 492 -0.15 -14.39 -27.49
C ARG A 492 0.07 -12.88 -27.39
N PHE A 493 -0.93 -12.10 -26.96
CA PHE A 493 -0.78 -10.65 -26.77
C PHE A 493 0.35 -10.33 -25.77
N TYR A 494 0.42 -11.06 -24.67
CA TYR A 494 1.44 -10.86 -23.66
C TYR A 494 2.85 -11.17 -24.19
N ASN A 495 3.07 -12.38 -24.72
CA ASN A 495 4.39 -12.85 -25.10
C ASN A 495 4.90 -12.24 -26.41
N GLU A 496 4.01 -12.02 -27.41
CA GLU A 496 4.42 -11.57 -28.74
C GLU A 496 4.45 -10.02 -28.85
N VAL A 497 3.73 -9.29 -27.97
CA VAL A 497 3.58 -7.84 -28.09
C VAL A 497 3.91 -7.09 -26.80
N PHE A 498 3.21 -7.39 -25.68
CA PHE A 498 3.25 -6.57 -24.49
C PHE A 498 4.65 -6.53 -23.82
N THR A 499 5.32 -7.68 -23.70
CA THR A 499 6.65 -7.78 -23.07
C THR A 499 7.71 -6.91 -23.73
N ASP A 500 7.60 -6.66 -25.04
CA ASP A 500 8.53 -5.84 -25.82
C ASP A 500 8.11 -4.36 -25.90
N LEU A 501 6.84 -4.06 -25.61
CA LEU A 501 6.24 -2.76 -25.93
C LEU A 501 6.95 -1.60 -25.24
N TYR A 502 7.23 -1.74 -23.94
CA TYR A 502 7.96 -0.70 -23.20
C TYR A 502 9.34 -0.45 -23.79
N GLY A 503 10.09 -1.51 -24.11
CA GLY A 503 11.42 -1.41 -24.69
C GLY A 503 11.42 -0.68 -26.04
N ARG A 504 10.42 -0.97 -26.88
CA ARG A 504 10.25 -0.32 -28.20
C ARG A 504 9.88 1.16 -28.07
N LEU A 505 9.03 1.53 -27.10
CA LEU A 505 8.58 2.91 -26.88
C LEU A 505 9.57 3.76 -26.07
N LYS A 506 10.47 3.15 -25.33
CA LYS A 506 11.44 3.83 -24.46
C LYS A 506 12.22 4.96 -25.16
N PRO A 507 12.81 4.78 -26.36
CA PRO A 507 13.52 5.87 -27.04
C PRO A 507 12.60 7.07 -27.36
N THR A 508 11.33 6.81 -27.64
CA THR A 508 10.33 7.86 -27.86
C THR A 508 10.03 8.60 -26.55
N PHE A 509 9.85 7.88 -25.46
CA PHE A 509 9.61 8.48 -24.14
C PHE A 509 10.79 9.34 -23.67
N GLU A 510 12.02 8.90 -23.91
CA GLU A 510 13.23 9.67 -23.64
C GLU A 510 13.26 11.00 -24.41
N ARG A 511 12.90 10.97 -25.71
CA ARG A 511 12.80 12.20 -26.53
C ARG A 511 11.69 13.13 -26.04
N ILE A 512 10.49 12.61 -25.77
CA ILE A 512 9.39 13.38 -25.22
C ILE A 512 9.80 14.06 -23.91
N ARG A 513 10.46 13.30 -23.02
CA ARG A 513 10.96 13.85 -21.75
C ARG A 513 11.96 14.98 -21.98
N ALA A 514 12.93 14.80 -22.86
CA ALA A 514 13.93 15.80 -23.16
C ALA A 514 13.29 17.13 -23.67
N ILE A 515 12.28 17.04 -24.54
CA ILE A 515 11.56 18.20 -25.08
C ILE A 515 10.70 18.86 -23.96
N ALA A 516 9.94 18.07 -23.22
CA ALA A 516 9.03 18.59 -22.18
C ALA A 516 9.76 19.13 -20.93
N SER A 517 11.05 18.80 -20.76
CA SER A 517 11.89 19.33 -19.67
C SER A 517 12.79 20.48 -20.11
N ALA A 518 12.73 20.88 -21.37
CA ALA A 518 13.39 22.09 -21.84
C ALA A 518 12.67 23.32 -21.28
N PRO A 519 13.39 24.34 -20.75
CA PRO A 519 12.81 25.52 -20.15
C PRO A 519 12.00 26.37 -21.15
#